data_e97da0cf50f700c44e7f7d57c02922f8
#
_entry.id   e97da0cf50f700c44e7f7d57c02922f8
#
_cell.length_a   1.000
_cell.length_b   1.000
_cell.length_c   1.000
_cell.angle_alpha   90.00
_cell.angle_beta   90.00
_cell.angle_gamma   90.00
#
_symmetry.space_group_name_H-M   'P 1'
#
loop_
_entity.id
_entity.type
_entity.pdbx_description
1 polymer ?
#
loop_
_entity_poly.entity_id
_entity_poly.type
_entity_poly.pdbx_seq_one_letter_code
_entity_poly.pdbx_strand_id
1 'polypeptide(L)'
;MNTDRRYKCIAFDAVGTTIHPTPPAGEVYYQAARRFGSRLGQDEIARRFRQAFRETERGDLAAPAEVRLVTSEARERDRWRQIVTTVIDDIPDASVCFAELFAYFARPEAWNCFA
;
A
#
# COMPACT_ATOMS: atom_id res chain seq x y z
N MET A 1 0.44 1.58 -44.33
CA MET A 1 -0.15 1.80 -43.01
C MET A 1 -0.73 0.51 -42.50
N ASN A 2 -0.18 -0.02 -41.40
CA ASN A 2 -0.64 -1.30 -40.89
C ASN A 2 -1.85 -1.05 -39.98
N THR A 3 -3.05 -1.36 -40.47
CA THR A 3 -4.31 -1.21 -39.76
C THR A 3 -4.65 -2.44 -38.88
N ASP A 4 -3.82 -3.48 -38.94
CA ASP A 4 -4.06 -4.76 -38.26
C ASP A 4 -3.35 -4.86 -36.90
N ARG A 5 -3.38 -3.80 -36.10
CA ARG A 5 -2.92 -3.87 -34.69
C ARG A 5 -3.98 -4.60 -33.88
N ARG A 6 -3.85 -5.91 -33.78
CA ARG A 6 -4.64 -6.70 -32.84
C ARG A 6 -3.98 -6.69 -31.48
N TYR A 7 -4.61 -6.03 -30.53
CA TYR A 7 -4.20 -6.08 -29.13
C TYR A 7 -4.57 -7.43 -28.54
N LYS A 8 -3.60 -8.13 -27.99
CA LYS A 8 -3.83 -9.43 -27.33
C LYS A 8 -4.15 -9.30 -25.85
N CYS A 9 -3.89 -8.13 -25.28
CA CYS A 9 -4.11 -7.87 -23.86
C CYS A 9 -4.33 -6.38 -23.64
N ILE A 10 -5.21 -6.05 -22.69
CA ILE A 10 -5.39 -4.69 -22.17
C ILE A 10 -5.16 -4.79 -20.67
N ALA A 11 -4.22 -3.97 -20.16
CA ALA A 11 -3.94 -3.89 -18.74
C ALA A 11 -4.48 -2.57 -18.18
N PHE A 12 -5.14 -2.64 -17.02
CA PHE A 12 -5.65 -1.48 -16.30
C PHE A 12 -4.89 -1.35 -14.98
N ASP A 13 -4.54 -0.13 -14.60
CA ASP A 13 -4.09 0.15 -13.25
C ASP A 13 -5.27 -0.05 -12.27
N ALA A 14 -4.99 -0.57 -11.08
CA ALA A 14 -6.04 -0.93 -10.14
C ALA A 14 -6.31 0.19 -9.13
N VAL A 15 -5.41 0.41 -8.19
CA VAL A 15 -5.63 1.33 -7.06
C VAL A 15 -5.58 2.78 -7.53
N GLY A 16 -6.63 3.53 -7.22
CA GLY A 16 -6.77 4.93 -7.65
C GLY A 16 -7.30 5.11 -9.07
N THR A 17 -7.41 4.04 -9.86
CA THR A 17 -7.92 4.07 -11.24
C THR A 17 -9.25 3.34 -11.36
N THR A 18 -9.31 2.08 -10.93
CA THR A 18 -10.52 1.24 -11.00
C THR A 18 -11.12 0.96 -9.64
N ILE A 19 -10.29 0.88 -8.60
CA ILE A 19 -10.72 0.63 -7.22
C ILE A 19 -10.08 1.64 -6.26
N HIS A 20 -10.72 1.82 -5.12
CA HIS A 20 -10.20 2.63 -4.02
C HIS A 20 -10.57 2.00 -2.67
N PRO A 21 -9.76 2.23 -1.61
CA PRO A 21 -10.11 1.76 -0.28
C PRO A 21 -11.32 2.51 0.28
N THR A 22 -12.20 1.80 0.95
CA THR A 22 -13.34 2.37 1.65
C THR A 22 -13.52 1.70 3.01
N PRO A 23 -13.32 2.40 4.14
CA PRO A 23 -12.90 3.82 4.25
C PRO A 23 -11.50 4.11 3.69
N PRO A 24 -11.11 5.38 3.54
CA PRO A 24 -9.77 5.74 3.05
C PRO A 24 -8.66 5.09 3.86
N ALA A 25 -7.57 4.74 3.19
CA ALA A 25 -6.46 4.01 3.80
C ALA A 25 -5.90 4.68 5.05
N GLY A 26 -5.75 6.01 5.04
CA GLY A 26 -5.27 6.77 6.20
C GLY A 26 -6.15 6.62 7.44
N GLU A 27 -7.47 6.54 7.25
CA GLU A 27 -8.41 6.29 8.35
C GLU A 27 -8.25 4.88 8.91
N VAL A 28 -8.11 3.89 8.05
CA VAL A 28 -7.90 2.49 8.45
C VAL A 28 -6.60 2.34 9.24
N TYR A 29 -5.52 2.94 8.76
CA TYR A 29 -4.23 2.96 9.46
C TYR A 29 -4.35 3.62 10.84
N TYR A 30 -5.03 4.74 10.91
CA TYR A 30 -5.25 5.47 12.17
C TYR A 30 -6.01 4.62 13.18
N GLN A 31 -7.10 4.01 12.76
CA GLN A 31 -7.92 3.16 13.64
C GLN A 31 -7.16 1.95 14.14
N ALA A 32 -6.43 1.28 13.27
CA ALA A 32 -5.59 0.14 13.62
C ALA A 32 -4.47 0.56 14.60
N ALA A 33 -3.75 1.62 14.30
CA ALA A 33 -2.68 2.13 15.15
C ALA A 33 -3.19 2.45 16.56
N ARG A 34 -4.36 3.06 16.64
CA ARG A 34 -4.98 3.42 17.91
C ARG A 34 -5.34 2.21 18.76
N ARG A 35 -5.85 1.15 18.14
CA ARG A 35 -6.12 -0.12 18.84
C ARG A 35 -4.87 -0.74 19.43
N PHE A 36 -3.72 -0.54 18.81
CA PHE A 36 -2.43 -1.06 19.28
C PHE A 36 -1.69 -0.09 20.22
N GLY A 37 -2.31 1.03 20.58
CA GLY A 37 -1.77 1.96 21.57
C GLY A 37 -0.99 3.15 21.00
N SER A 38 -1.04 3.39 19.70
CA SER A 38 -0.44 4.57 19.10
C SER A 38 -1.12 5.86 19.59
N ARG A 39 -0.32 6.89 19.83
CA ARG A 39 -0.77 8.23 20.17
C ARG A 39 -0.69 9.21 19.01
N LEU A 40 -0.29 8.73 17.84
CA LEU A 40 -0.22 9.56 16.65
C LEU A 40 -1.63 9.97 16.19
N GLY A 41 -1.77 11.24 15.79
CA GLY A 41 -3.01 11.73 15.21
C GLY A 41 -3.21 11.26 13.78
N GLN A 42 -4.44 11.37 13.30
CA GLN A 42 -4.79 10.91 11.93
C GLN A 42 -3.99 11.65 10.86
N ASP A 43 -3.83 12.98 11.00
CA ASP A 43 -3.07 13.79 10.03
C ASP A 43 -1.60 13.43 10.01
N GLU A 44 -1.01 13.15 11.17
CA GLU A 44 0.38 12.73 11.27
C GLU A 44 0.61 11.37 10.63
N ILE A 45 -0.29 10.41 10.86
CA ILE A 45 -0.23 9.09 10.22
C ILE A 45 -0.35 9.23 8.70
N ALA A 46 -1.30 10.04 8.22
CA ALA A 46 -1.48 10.29 6.80
C ALA A 46 -0.22 10.91 6.16
N ARG A 47 0.41 11.88 6.85
CA ARG A 47 1.64 12.51 6.40
C ARG A 47 2.80 11.51 6.31
N ARG A 48 2.99 10.73 7.36
CA ARG A 48 4.03 9.70 7.42
C ARG A 48 3.84 8.62 6.37
N PHE A 49 2.60 8.22 6.13
CA PHE A 49 2.27 7.26 5.10
C PHE A 49 2.67 7.76 3.70
N ARG A 50 2.29 9.00 3.37
CA ARG A 50 2.66 9.59 2.08
C ARG A 50 4.17 9.68 1.90
N GLN A 51 4.89 10.05 2.96
CA GLN A 51 6.35 10.15 2.93
C GLN A 51 6.99 8.77 2.74
N ALA A 52 6.59 7.79 3.54
CA ALA A 52 7.12 6.42 3.48
C ALA A 52 6.86 5.78 2.10
N PHE A 53 5.67 6.00 1.55
CA PHE A 53 5.32 5.50 0.22
C PHE A 53 6.22 6.12 -0.86
N ARG A 54 6.43 7.43 -0.82
CA ARG A 54 7.33 8.12 -1.77
C ARG A 54 8.78 7.65 -1.65
N GLU A 55 9.27 7.43 -0.44
CA GLU A 55 10.62 6.91 -0.23
C GLU A 55 10.79 5.50 -0.78
N THR A 56 9.78 4.66 -0.60
CA THR A 56 9.75 3.30 -1.17
C THR A 56 9.77 3.34 -2.70
N GLU A 57 8.98 4.20 -3.32
CA GLU A 57 8.99 4.38 -4.78
C GLU A 57 10.34 4.85 -5.29
N ARG A 58 10.99 5.80 -4.61
CA ARG A 58 12.33 6.27 -4.99
C ARG A 58 13.36 5.15 -4.93
N GLY A 59 13.29 4.33 -3.89
CA GLY A 59 14.15 3.15 -3.77
C GLY A 59 13.96 2.17 -4.91
N ASP A 60 12.73 1.91 -5.30
CA ASP A 60 12.40 1.03 -6.42
C ASP A 60 12.92 1.58 -7.76
N LEU A 61 12.71 2.87 -8.00
CA LEU A 61 13.17 3.51 -9.24
C LEU A 61 14.70 3.58 -9.34
N ALA A 62 15.39 3.66 -8.20
CA ALA A 62 16.85 3.66 -8.13
C ALA A 62 17.45 2.25 -8.25
N ALA A 63 16.67 1.20 -8.08
CA ALA A 63 17.15 -0.17 -8.17
C ALA A 63 17.45 -0.56 -9.62
N PRO A 64 18.40 -1.50 -9.85
CA PRO A 64 18.64 -2.03 -11.19
C PRO A 64 17.38 -2.63 -11.82
N ALA A 65 17.27 -2.58 -13.15
CA ALA A 65 16.08 -3.07 -13.87
C ALA A 65 15.77 -4.54 -13.55
N GLU A 66 16.79 -5.36 -13.37
CA GLU A 66 16.65 -6.79 -13.04
C GLU A 66 15.95 -7.01 -11.68
N VAL A 67 16.15 -6.10 -10.74
CA VAL A 67 15.52 -6.13 -9.41
C VAL A 67 14.17 -5.45 -9.44
N ARG A 68 14.11 -4.28 -10.05
CA ARG A 68 12.90 -3.43 -10.11
C ARG A 68 11.72 -4.10 -10.78
N LEU A 69 11.99 -4.89 -11.83
CA LEU A 69 10.94 -5.54 -12.63
C LEU A 69 10.51 -6.90 -12.05
N VAL A 70 11.23 -7.42 -11.05
CA VAL A 70 10.86 -8.66 -10.38
C VAL A 70 9.93 -8.36 -9.21
N THR A 71 8.75 -8.95 -9.23
CA THR A 71 7.81 -8.85 -8.13
C THR A 71 7.46 -10.22 -7.59
N SER A 72 7.13 -10.30 -6.30
CA SER A 72 6.65 -11.50 -5.65
C SER A 72 5.77 -11.10 -4.47
N GLU A 73 4.93 -12.02 -4.03
CA GLU A 73 4.09 -11.81 -2.85
C GLU A 73 4.94 -11.53 -1.61
N ALA A 74 6.03 -12.28 -1.43
CA ALA A 74 6.95 -12.08 -0.31
C ALA A 74 7.58 -10.68 -0.32
N ARG A 75 7.99 -10.20 -1.49
CA ARG A 75 8.57 -8.88 -1.66
C ARG A 75 7.56 -7.76 -1.37
N GLU A 76 6.34 -7.91 -1.83
CA GLU A 76 5.26 -6.95 -1.55
C GLU A 76 4.90 -6.94 -0.06
N ARG A 77 4.86 -8.11 0.58
CA ARG A 77 4.64 -8.20 2.02
C ARG A 77 5.72 -7.49 2.82
N ASP A 78 6.98 -7.66 2.46
CA ASP A 78 8.11 -7.00 3.12
C ASP A 78 8.07 -5.48 2.91
N ARG A 79 7.71 -5.04 1.71
CA ARG A 79 7.52 -3.62 1.40
C ARG A 79 6.47 -2.98 2.31
N TRP A 80 5.32 -3.59 2.41
CA TRP A 80 4.23 -3.06 3.24
C TRP A 80 4.55 -3.13 4.73
N ARG A 81 5.28 -4.16 5.15
CA ARG A 81 5.77 -4.24 6.52
C ARG A 81 6.68 -3.06 6.85
N GLN A 82 7.60 -2.73 5.98
CA GLN A 82 8.48 -1.57 6.16
C GLN A 82 7.70 -0.26 6.23
N ILE A 83 6.73 -0.08 5.35
CA ILE A 83 5.88 1.12 5.35
C ILE A 83 5.12 1.22 6.68
N VAL A 84 4.43 0.19 7.09
CA VAL A 84 3.62 0.20 8.32
C VAL A 84 4.49 0.43 9.56
N THR A 85 5.63 -0.26 9.68
CA THR A 85 6.50 -0.11 10.84
C THR A 85 7.21 1.25 10.89
N THR A 86 7.43 1.87 9.74
CA THR A 86 7.96 3.24 9.67
C THR A 86 6.91 4.27 10.07
N VAL A 87 5.67 4.10 9.62
CA VAL A 87 4.58 5.03 9.90
C VAL A 87 4.11 4.94 11.35
N ILE A 88 3.93 3.73 11.86
CA ILE A 88 3.43 3.47 13.21
C ILE A 88 4.60 2.95 14.05
N ASP A 89 5.44 3.87 14.48
CA ASP A 89 6.70 3.55 15.18
C ASP A 89 6.60 3.66 16.71
N ASP A 90 5.45 4.05 17.23
CA ASP A 90 5.22 4.29 18.66
C ASP A 90 4.43 3.18 19.36
N ILE A 91 4.37 1.99 18.78
CA ILE A 91 3.67 0.84 19.33
C ILE A 91 4.63 -0.34 19.56
N PRO A 92 4.39 -1.18 20.60
CA PRO A 92 5.25 -2.33 20.87
C PRO A 92 5.10 -3.48 19.86
N ASP A 93 3.89 -3.69 19.32
CA ASP A 93 3.54 -4.83 18.47
C ASP A 93 3.31 -4.43 17.01
N ALA A 94 4.27 -3.71 16.42
CA ALA A 94 4.16 -3.23 15.05
C ALA A 94 3.96 -4.36 14.02
N SER A 95 4.58 -5.52 14.24
CA SER A 95 4.41 -6.68 13.37
C SER A 95 3.00 -7.26 13.40
N VAL A 96 2.36 -7.27 14.58
CA VAL A 96 0.97 -7.74 14.73
C VAL A 96 0.02 -6.74 14.08
N CYS A 97 0.24 -5.45 14.28
CA CYS A 97 -0.52 -4.39 13.62
C CYS A 97 -0.42 -4.50 12.10
N PHE A 98 0.78 -4.70 11.56
CA PHE A 98 0.99 -4.94 10.14
C PHE A 98 0.18 -6.14 9.64
N ALA A 99 0.24 -7.27 10.33
CA ALA A 99 -0.47 -8.49 9.94
C ALA A 99 -1.98 -8.25 9.87
N GLU A 100 -2.54 -7.52 10.81
CA GLU A 100 -3.96 -7.16 10.82
C GLU A 100 -4.32 -6.26 9.64
N LEU A 101 -3.52 -5.23 9.38
CA LEU A 101 -3.73 -4.32 8.25
C LEU A 101 -3.59 -5.03 6.91
N PHE A 102 -2.59 -5.89 6.76
CA PHE A 102 -2.38 -6.66 5.55
C PHE A 102 -3.57 -7.58 5.26
N ALA A 103 -4.07 -8.27 6.28
CA ALA A 103 -5.26 -9.12 6.16
C ALA A 103 -6.52 -8.31 5.84
N TYR A 104 -6.67 -7.13 6.43
CA TYR A 104 -7.80 -6.24 6.15
C TYR A 104 -7.84 -5.83 4.68
N PHE A 105 -6.73 -5.33 4.14
CA PHE A 105 -6.68 -4.88 2.74
C PHE A 105 -6.70 -6.04 1.72
N ALA A 106 -6.56 -7.27 2.16
CA ALA A 106 -6.75 -8.44 1.32
C ALA A 106 -8.23 -8.83 1.14
N ARG A 107 -9.14 -8.20 1.87
CA ARG A 107 -10.58 -8.48 1.78
C ARG A 107 -11.23 -7.62 0.70
N PRO A 108 -12.12 -8.19 -0.12
CA PRO A 108 -12.87 -7.42 -1.12
C PRO A 108 -13.68 -6.26 -0.51
N GLU A 109 -14.18 -6.44 0.71
CA GLU A 109 -15.00 -5.46 1.43
C GLU A 109 -14.24 -4.17 1.78
N ALA A 110 -12.90 -4.22 1.76
CA ALA A 110 -12.08 -3.03 1.99
C ALA A 110 -12.04 -2.08 0.79
N TRP A 111 -12.58 -2.49 -0.35
CA TRP A 111 -12.43 -1.79 -1.61
C TRP A 111 -13.78 -1.55 -2.28
N ASN A 112 -13.88 -0.41 -2.97
CA ASN A 112 -15.00 -0.09 -3.86
C ASN A 112 -14.47 0.27 -5.24
N CYS A 113 -15.30 0.03 -6.26
CA CYS A 113 -15.04 0.50 -7.59
C CYS A 113 -15.39 1.99 -7.73
N PHE A 114 -14.68 2.70 -8.57
CA PHE A 114 -15.10 4.04 -8.98
C PHE A 114 -16.38 3.92 -9.83
N ALA A 115 -17.33 4.82 -9.55
CA ALA A 115 -18.58 4.87 -10.29
C ALA A 115 -18.38 5.50 -11.68
#